data_386ea83af998d5413ecc46e544bb4d81
#
_entry.id   386ea83af998d5413ecc46e544bb4d81
#
_cell.length_a   1.000
_cell.length_b   1.000
_cell.length_c   1.000
_cell.angle_alpha   90.00
_cell.angle_beta   90.00
_cell.angle_gamma   90.00
#
_symmetry.space_group_name_H-M   'P 1'
#
loop_
_entity.id
_entity.type
_entity.pdbx_description
1 polymer ?
#
loop_
_entity_poly.entity_id
_entity_poly.type
_entity_poly.pdbx_seq_one_letter_code
_entity_poly.pdbx_strand_id
1 'polypeptide(L)'
;MLLVRCDRPIPDGDKRKLALFCNVRESAVIEARDVSSIYDVPLAYHREGLDGEVLRAFGLDAPAPDLKRWQTISDRVKNPEGEVTIAIVGKYTGLKDAYKSLIEALYHGGIANNVRVLSLIHI
;
A
#
# COMPACT_ATOMS: atom_id res chain seq x y z
N MET A 1 -16.82 7.15 9.41
CA MET A 1 -15.54 7.32 8.72
C MET A 1 -15.72 7.01 7.23
N LEU A 2 -15.08 7.77 6.36
CA LEU A 2 -15.08 7.58 4.91
C LEU A 2 -13.64 7.38 4.44
N LEU A 3 -13.42 6.40 3.58
CA LEU A 3 -12.19 6.20 2.85
C LEU A 3 -12.45 6.53 1.38
N VAL A 4 -11.92 7.65 0.90
CA VAL A 4 -12.25 8.21 -0.42
C VAL A 4 -11.11 7.94 -1.39
N ARG A 5 -11.35 7.05 -2.38
CA ARG A 5 -10.39 6.81 -3.47
C ARG A 5 -10.29 8.04 -4.37
N CYS A 6 -9.09 8.52 -4.58
CA CYS A 6 -8.80 9.67 -5.42
C CYS A 6 -7.40 9.60 -6.03
N ASP A 7 -7.22 10.20 -7.19
CA ASP A 7 -5.93 10.31 -7.88
C ASP A 7 -5.14 11.56 -7.47
N ARG A 8 -5.82 12.52 -6.85
CA ARG A 8 -5.27 13.81 -6.42
C ARG A 8 -5.85 14.23 -5.07
N PRO A 9 -5.22 15.19 -4.38
CA PRO A 9 -5.73 15.72 -3.11
C PRO A 9 -7.15 16.26 -3.27
N ILE A 10 -7.99 15.98 -2.27
CA ILE A 10 -9.36 16.50 -2.20
C ILE A 10 -9.29 17.93 -1.63
N PRO A 11 -9.83 18.94 -2.32
CA PRO A 11 -9.89 20.29 -1.77
C PRO A 11 -10.65 20.33 -0.44
N ASP A 12 -10.21 21.17 0.50
CA ASP A 12 -10.83 21.25 1.83
C ASP A 12 -12.33 21.55 1.78
N GLY A 13 -12.77 22.37 0.81
CA GLY A 13 -14.19 22.65 0.58
C GLY A 13 -15.00 21.41 0.23
N ASP A 14 -14.45 20.51 -0.57
CA ASP A 14 -15.10 19.28 -0.97
C ASP A 14 -15.03 18.24 0.15
N LYS A 15 -13.93 18.19 0.91
CA LYS A 15 -13.79 17.35 2.11
C LYS A 15 -14.85 17.70 3.15
N ARG A 16 -15.09 19.01 3.39
CA ARG A 16 -16.18 19.48 4.27
C ARG A 16 -17.56 19.09 3.78
N LYS A 17 -17.83 19.19 2.47
CA LYS A 17 -19.12 18.74 1.89
C LYS A 17 -19.32 17.24 2.07
N LEU A 18 -18.31 16.42 1.78
CA LEU A 18 -18.38 14.99 2.01
C LEU A 18 -18.68 14.65 3.47
N ALA A 19 -17.99 15.30 4.40
CA ALA A 19 -18.22 15.13 5.83
C ALA A 19 -19.67 15.48 6.23
N LEU A 20 -20.18 16.61 5.75
CA LEU A 20 -21.54 17.06 6.00
C LEU A 20 -22.60 16.09 5.47
N PHE A 21 -22.51 15.73 4.18
CA PHE A 21 -23.50 14.86 3.54
C PHE A 21 -23.47 13.42 4.09
N CYS A 22 -22.32 12.94 4.51
CA CYS A 22 -22.17 11.61 5.07
C CYS A 22 -22.30 11.56 6.59
N ASN A 23 -22.59 12.70 7.23
CA ASN A 23 -22.72 12.81 8.68
C ASN A 23 -21.52 12.22 9.45
N VAL A 24 -20.32 12.58 9.00
CA VAL A 24 -19.08 12.22 9.66
C VAL A 24 -18.25 13.47 9.97
N ARG A 25 -17.28 13.36 10.87
CA ARG A 25 -16.35 14.47 11.12
C ARG A 25 -15.45 14.67 9.91
N GLU A 26 -14.99 15.88 9.68
CA GLU A 26 -14.06 16.21 8.60
C GLU A 26 -12.76 15.40 8.73
N SER A 27 -12.23 15.23 9.95
CA SER A 27 -11.07 14.38 10.24
C SER A 27 -11.28 12.89 9.92
N ALA A 28 -12.53 12.45 9.82
CA ALA A 28 -12.89 11.08 9.48
C ALA A 28 -13.15 10.87 7.97
N VAL A 29 -12.84 11.87 7.13
CA VAL A 29 -12.78 11.76 5.68
C VAL A 29 -11.32 11.56 5.29
N ILE A 30 -10.93 10.32 5.06
CA ILE A 30 -9.56 9.88 4.78
C ILE A 30 -9.36 9.79 3.27
N GLU A 31 -8.32 10.40 2.77
CA GLU A 31 -7.94 10.30 1.36
C GLU A 31 -7.19 8.98 1.11
N ALA A 32 -7.73 8.17 0.21
CA ALA A 32 -7.08 6.95 -0.26
C ALA A 32 -6.45 7.21 -1.65
N ARG A 33 -5.40 8.04 -1.67
CA ARG A 33 -4.70 8.40 -2.91
C ARG A 33 -3.94 7.23 -3.51
N ASP A 34 -3.74 7.28 -4.82
CA ASP A 34 -2.87 6.34 -5.50
C ASP A 34 -1.43 6.51 -5.03
N VAL A 35 -0.78 5.39 -4.81
CA VAL A 35 0.62 5.32 -4.38
C VAL A 35 1.42 4.46 -5.36
N SER A 36 2.73 4.64 -5.38
CA SER A 36 3.63 3.93 -6.31
C SER A 36 3.73 2.43 -6.06
N SER A 37 3.48 2.01 -4.82
CA SER A 37 3.52 0.61 -4.42
C SER A 37 2.45 0.34 -3.36
N ILE A 38 1.89 -0.87 -3.38
CA ILE A 38 0.96 -1.32 -2.32
C ILE A 38 1.61 -1.29 -0.94
N TYR A 39 2.93 -1.39 -0.85
CA TYR A 39 3.69 -1.32 0.42
C TYR A 39 3.80 0.10 0.98
N ASP A 40 3.48 1.13 0.20
CA ASP A 40 3.37 2.50 0.66
C ASP A 40 2.02 2.81 1.33
N VAL A 41 0.99 1.97 1.10
CA VAL A 41 -0.38 2.20 1.59
C VAL A 41 -0.44 2.37 3.11
N PRO A 42 0.20 1.52 3.95
CA PRO A 42 0.16 1.71 5.40
C PRO A 42 0.72 3.06 5.84
N LEU A 43 1.82 3.51 5.21
CA LEU A 43 2.44 4.80 5.49
C LEU A 43 1.55 5.97 5.04
N ALA A 44 0.88 5.83 3.89
CA ALA A 44 -0.03 6.85 3.36
C ALA A 44 -1.25 7.00 4.27
N TYR A 45 -1.87 5.91 4.69
CA TYR A 45 -3.05 5.94 5.55
C TYR A 45 -2.74 6.44 6.97
N HIS A 46 -1.57 6.10 7.50
CA HIS A 46 -1.13 6.66 8.78
C HIS A 46 -0.99 8.18 8.69
N ARG A 47 -0.38 8.71 7.63
CA ARG A 47 -0.24 10.17 7.41
C ARG A 47 -1.58 10.88 7.30
N GLU A 48 -2.59 10.23 6.74
CA GLU A 48 -3.96 10.74 6.66
C GLU A 48 -4.73 10.59 7.99
N GLY A 49 -4.17 9.91 9.00
CA GLY A 49 -4.76 9.74 10.33
C GLY A 49 -5.79 8.63 10.43
N LEU A 50 -5.81 7.68 9.49
CA LEU A 50 -6.78 6.57 9.47
C LEU A 50 -6.78 5.77 10.77
N ASP A 51 -5.60 5.38 11.24
CA ASP A 51 -5.41 4.60 12.46
C ASP A 51 -5.96 5.34 13.70
N GLY A 52 -5.67 6.63 13.82
CA GLY A 52 -6.19 7.47 14.90
C GLY A 52 -7.72 7.59 14.88
N GLU A 53 -8.32 7.73 13.69
CA GLU A 53 -9.79 7.76 13.56
C GLU A 53 -10.44 6.41 13.88
N VAL A 54 -9.79 5.30 13.52
CA VAL A 54 -10.24 3.95 13.88
C VAL A 54 -10.21 3.77 15.40
N LEU A 55 -9.09 4.06 16.06
CA LEU A 55 -8.96 3.95 17.50
C LEU A 55 -10.02 4.80 18.23
N ARG A 56 -10.23 6.04 17.77
CA ARG A 56 -11.25 6.92 18.33
C ARG A 56 -12.67 6.36 18.14
N ALA A 57 -12.97 5.78 16.99
CA ALA A 57 -14.28 5.19 16.70
C ALA A 57 -14.60 4.00 17.61
N PHE A 58 -13.59 3.23 17.99
CA PHE A 58 -13.73 2.09 18.91
C PHE A 58 -13.51 2.44 20.38
N GLY A 59 -13.19 3.70 20.71
CA GLY A 59 -12.89 4.12 22.08
C GLY A 59 -11.63 3.44 22.64
N LEU A 60 -10.68 3.11 21.78
CA LEU A 60 -9.43 2.45 22.14
C LEU A 60 -8.32 3.48 22.33
N ASP A 61 -7.52 3.30 23.37
CA ASP A 61 -6.27 4.01 23.58
C ASP A 61 -5.10 3.11 23.25
N ALA A 62 -4.22 3.57 22.38
CA ALA A 62 -3.04 2.82 21.95
C ALA A 62 -1.87 3.79 21.64
N PRO A 63 -0.62 3.36 21.87
CA PRO A 63 0.54 4.15 21.50
C PRO A 63 0.62 4.34 19.98
N ALA A 64 1.37 5.35 19.55
CA ALA A 64 1.66 5.56 18.13
C ALA A 64 2.29 4.28 17.52
N PRO A 65 1.87 3.88 16.30
CA PRO A 65 2.38 2.66 15.68
C PRO A 65 3.86 2.80 15.29
N ASP A 66 4.64 1.73 15.45
CA ASP A 66 5.99 1.66 14.90
C ASP A 66 5.93 1.24 13.42
N LEU A 67 6.14 2.19 12.53
CA LEU A 67 6.09 1.99 11.08
C LEU A 67 7.48 1.77 10.45
N LYS A 68 8.54 1.62 11.24
CA LYS A 68 9.92 1.44 10.73
C LYS A 68 10.04 0.29 9.73
N ARG A 69 9.37 -0.84 10.02
CA ARG A 69 9.38 -1.99 9.12
C ARG A 69 8.74 -1.67 7.77
N TRP A 70 7.62 -0.95 7.76
CA TRP A 70 6.96 -0.51 6.52
C TRP A 70 7.82 0.49 5.76
N GLN A 71 8.48 1.42 6.45
CA GLN A 71 9.42 2.35 5.83
C GLN A 71 10.58 1.60 5.17
N THR A 72 11.20 0.65 5.86
CA THR A 72 12.27 -0.18 5.29
C THR A 72 11.83 -0.95 4.05
N ILE A 73 10.62 -1.52 4.06
CA ILE A 73 10.06 -2.22 2.88
C ILE A 73 9.89 -1.25 1.72
N SER A 74 9.27 -0.10 1.96
CA SER A 74 9.07 0.95 0.94
C SER A 74 10.40 1.40 0.33
N ASP A 75 11.40 1.64 1.16
CA ASP A 75 12.74 2.09 0.71
C ASP A 75 13.43 1.03 -0.15
N ARG A 76 13.39 -0.25 0.23
CA ARG A 76 13.96 -1.36 -0.55
C ARG A 76 13.26 -1.56 -1.89
N VAL A 77 11.95 -1.37 -1.93
CA VAL A 77 11.17 -1.44 -3.17
C VAL A 77 11.57 -0.32 -4.15
N LYS A 78 11.82 0.87 -3.63
CA LYS A 78 12.18 2.05 -4.44
C LYS A 78 13.65 2.08 -4.84
N ASN A 79 14.52 1.63 -3.94
CA ASN A 79 15.97 1.75 -4.07
C ASN A 79 16.65 0.40 -3.82
N PRO A 80 16.41 -0.63 -4.66
CA PRO A 80 17.07 -1.92 -4.52
C PRO A 80 18.58 -1.77 -4.78
N GLU A 81 19.41 -2.51 -4.05
CA GLU A 81 20.87 -2.50 -4.20
C GLU A 81 21.37 -3.31 -5.41
N GLY A 82 20.53 -4.17 -5.94
CA GLY A 82 20.88 -5.01 -7.08
C GLY A 82 19.66 -5.55 -7.81
N GLU A 83 19.92 -6.40 -8.80
CA GLU A 83 18.90 -7.02 -9.61
C GLU A 83 19.21 -8.51 -9.80
N VAL A 84 18.18 -9.34 -9.77
CA VAL A 84 18.27 -10.78 -10.07
C VAL A 84 17.18 -11.18 -11.06
N THR A 85 17.55 -11.91 -12.08
CA THR A 85 16.61 -12.46 -13.05
C THR A 85 16.31 -13.90 -12.72
N ILE A 86 15.03 -14.25 -12.62
CA ILE A 86 14.55 -15.61 -12.34
C ILE A 86 13.65 -16.06 -13.49
N ALA A 87 14.03 -17.17 -14.13
CA ALA A 87 13.21 -17.79 -15.15
C ALA A 87 12.20 -18.74 -14.51
N ILE A 88 10.93 -18.58 -14.86
CA ILE A 88 9.84 -19.49 -14.47
C ILE A 88 9.51 -20.34 -15.68
N VAL A 89 9.81 -21.63 -15.62
CA VAL A 89 9.46 -22.59 -16.65
C VAL A 89 8.25 -23.38 -16.22
N GLY A 90 7.18 -23.31 -16.99
CA GLY A 90 5.92 -23.95 -16.59
C GLY A 90 4.94 -24.08 -17.74
N LYS A 91 3.75 -24.60 -17.43
CA LYS A 91 2.62 -24.75 -18.34
C LYS A 91 1.67 -23.56 -18.19
N TYR A 92 0.96 -23.20 -19.25
CA TYR A 92 0.01 -22.08 -19.26
C TYR A 92 0.62 -20.70 -18.96
N THR A 93 1.82 -20.46 -19.43
CA THR A 93 2.60 -19.24 -19.18
C THR A 93 1.96 -17.95 -19.73
N GLY A 94 1.03 -18.06 -20.67
CA GLY A 94 0.21 -16.94 -21.15
C GLY A 94 -0.84 -16.46 -20.14
N LEU A 95 -1.19 -17.27 -19.13
CA LEU A 95 -2.14 -16.93 -18.07
C LEU A 95 -1.38 -16.42 -16.83
N LYS A 96 -1.06 -15.13 -16.81
CA LYS A 96 -0.26 -14.50 -15.73
C LYS A 96 -0.84 -14.73 -14.33
N ASP A 97 -2.16 -14.78 -14.20
CA ASP A 97 -2.84 -14.99 -12.91
C ASP A 97 -2.53 -16.35 -12.29
N ALA A 98 -2.23 -17.39 -13.10
CA ALA A 98 -1.84 -18.69 -12.59
C ALA A 98 -0.52 -18.67 -11.80
N TYR A 99 0.33 -17.68 -12.06
CA TYR A 99 1.65 -17.53 -11.45
C TYR A 99 1.74 -16.36 -10.46
N LYS A 100 0.62 -15.66 -10.22
CA LYS A 100 0.61 -14.45 -9.41
C LYS A 100 1.22 -14.65 -8.02
N SER A 101 0.80 -15.69 -7.30
CA SER A 101 1.33 -15.98 -5.96
C SER A 101 2.82 -16.32 -5.98
N LEU A 102 3.29 -17.03 -7.00
CA LEU A 102 4.71 -17.33 -7.15
C LEU A 102 5.53 -16.06 -7.42
N ILE A 103 5.05 -15.20 -8.33
CA ILE A 103 5.70 -13.93 -8.66
C ILE A 103 5.76 -13.04 -7.41
N GLU A 104 4.67 -12.94 -6.65
CA GLU A 104 4.64 -12.17 -5.40
C GLU A 104 5.60 -12.75 -4.35
N ALA A 105 5.68 -14.07 -4.22
CA ALA A 105 6.63 -14.71 -3.31
C ALA A 105 8.09 -14.40 -3.69
N LEU A 106 8.41 -14.43 -4.98
CA LEU A 106 9.73 -14.04 -5.49
C LEU A 106 10.02 -12.56 -5.24
N TYR A 107 9.01 -11.70 -5.43
CA TYR A 107 9.12 -10.28 -5.14
C TYR A 107 9.39 -10.01 -3.65
N HIS A 108 8.69 -10.71 -2.74
CA HIS A 108 8.96 -10.63 -1.30
C HIS A 108 10.38 -11.10 -0.96
N GLY A 109 10.86 -12.17 -1.61
CA GLY A 109 12.24 -12.62 -1.50
C GLY A 109 13.24 -11.54 -1.92
N GLY A 110 12.94 -10.83 -3.01
CA GLY A 110 13.72 -9.68 -3.48
C GLY A 110 13.78 -8.56 -2.44
N ILE A 111 12.63 -8.17 -1.87
CA ILE A 111 12.56 -7.15 -0.82
C ILE A 111 13.40 -7.57 0.40
N ALA A 112 13.30 -8.84 0.82
CA ALA A 112 14.07 -9.35 1.95
C ALA A 112 15.59 -9.24 1.73
N ASN A 113 16.04 -9.46 0.49
CA ASN A 113 17.45 -9.43 0.10
C ASN A 113 17.90 -8.08 -0.49
N ASN A 114 17.03 -7.07 -0.49
CA ASN A 114 17.28 -5.73 -1.05
C ASN A 114 17.68 -5.75 -2.54
N VAL A 115 17.04 -6.64 -3.32
CA VAL A 115 17.25 -6.75 -4.77
C VAL A 115 15.93 -6.66 -5.53
N ARG A 116 15.99 -6.12 -6.74
CA ARG A 116 14.89 -6.18 -7.70
C ARG A 116 14.84 -7.55 -8.33
N VAL A 117 13.69 -8.19 -8.33
CA VAL A 117 13.48 -9.46 -9.03
C VAL A 117 12.82 -9.21 -10.39
N LEU A 118 13.45 -9.63 -11.45
CA LEU A 118 12.87 -9.74 -12.78
C LEU A 118 12.44 -11.19 -13.01
N SER A 119 11.12 -11.42 -13.02
CA SER A 119 10.57 -12.74 -13.32
C SER A 119 10.30 -12.87 -14.82
N LEU A 120 10.98 -13.80 -15.48
CA LEU A 120 10.75 -14.17 -16.87
C LEU A 120 9.95 -15.47 -16.90
N ILE A 121 8.75 -15.41 -17.50
CA ILE A 121 7.89 -16.58 -17.65
C ILE A 121 8.12 -17.14 -19.05
N HIS A 122 8.61 -18.37 -19.16
CA HIS A 122 8.89 -19.06 -20.40
C HIS A 122 8.10 -20.37 -20.50
N ILE A 123 7.86 -20.80 -21.76
CA ILE A 123 7.21 -22.09 -22.07
C ILE A 123 8.26 -23.19 -22.09
#